data_2f1c2d03bc9248d494a321e1cea01caa
#
_entry.id   2f1c2d03bc9248d494a321e1cea01caa
#
_cell.length_a   1.000
_cell.length_b   1.000
_cell.length_c   1.000
_cell.angle_alpha   90.00
_cell.angle_beta   90.00
_cell.angle_gamma   90.00
#
_symmetry.space_group_name_H-M   'P 1'
#
loop_
_entity.id
_entity.type
_entity.pdbx_description
1 polymer ?
#
loop_
_entity_poly.entity_id
_entity_poly.type
_entity_poly.pdbx_seq_one_letter_code
_entity_poly.pdbx_strand_id
1 'polypeptide(L)'
;MAAIASADLHARSIELLTAAGFAMAAFCFWCFAHNPQVAWLLVGLVTFGMAFDFMNHVLGTRLPERVALLEGYARVNFAALCFGIPFTAYAGSFVLARATGAPLSTLLVDHWPVALYGSGAFGVLFLFARFRQANVNGAVEYVLDTRHAYTKTLFILRRILLAASLGIALSVPVDAIGTGWFTWALAFTGIFAASVPLHILHRQIPSMISELLTQAIAIHGCWIAFGAGAAWR
;
A
#
# COMPACT_ATOMS: atom_id res chain seq x y z
N MET A 1 13.37 32.24 8.58
CA MET A 1 11.93 32.26 8.36
C MET A 1 11.49 31.38 7.19
N ALA A 2 12.08 31.45 5.99
CA ALA A 2 11.69 30.62 4.84
C ALA A 2 11.84 29.09 5.09
N ALA A 3 12.91 28.64 5.76
CA ALA A 3 13.14 27.22 6.05
C ALA A 3 12.12 26.64 7.05
N ILE A 4 11.66 27.43 8.03
CA ILE A 4 10.65 27.02 9.01
C ILE A 4 9.28 26.91 8.31
N ALA A 5 8.94 27.85 7.45
CA ALA A 5 7.69 27.81 6.69
C ALA A 5 7.63 26.62 5.72
N SER A 6 8.78 26.22 5.11
CA SER A 6 8.83 25.05 4.24
C SER A 6 8.69 23.73 5.01
N ALA A 7 9.24 23.63 6.21
CA ALA A 7 9.11 22.43 7.06
C ALA A 7 7.66 22.24 7.56
N ASP A 8 6.99 23.32 7.95
CA ASP A 8 5.58 23.27 8.37
C ASP A 8 4.66 22.89 7.20
N LEU A 9 4.90 23.41 6.01
CA LEU A 9 4.16 23.04 4.81
C LEU A 9 4.33 21.56 4.46
N HIS A 10 5.56 21.06 4.59
CA HIS A 10 5.85 19.63 4.35
C HIS A 10 5.09 18.73 5.33
N ALA A 11 5.14 19.04 6.63
CA ALA A 11 4.42 18.30 7.66
C ALA A 11 2.90 18.29 7.43
N ARG A 12 2.31 19.45 7.14
CA ARG A 12 0.86 19.57 6.82
C ARG A 12 0.47 18.77 5.58
N SER A 13 1.32 18.76 4.56
CA SER A 13 1.06 17.96 3.35
C SER A 13 0.97 16.48 3.67
N ILE A 14 1.86 15.96 4.51
CA ILE A 14 1.83 14.55 4.93
C ILE A 14 0.60 14.25 5.78
N GLU A 15 0.23 15.14 6.70
CA GLU A 15 -1.01 15.01 7.51
C GLU A 15 -2.25 14.90 6.62
N LEU A 16 -2.35 15.77 5.60
CA LEU A 16 -3.47 15.76 4.64
C LEU A 16 -3.51 14.47 3.81
N LEU A 17 -2.35 14.00 3.32
CA LEU A 17 -2.26 12.74 2.57
C LEU A 17 -2.62 11.54 3.46
N THR A 18 -2.19 11.55 4.71
CA THR A 18 -2.56 10.53 5.70
C THR A 18 -4.08 10.50 5.94
N ALA A 19 -4.69 11.67 6.16
CA ALA A 19 -6.13 11.80 6.35
C ALA A 19 -6.91 11.33 5.10
N ALA A 20 -6.43 11.68 3.90
CA ALA A 20 -7.02 11.23 2.65
C ALA A 20 -6.96 9.71 2.52
N GLY A 21 -5.83 9.07 2.87
CA GLY A 21 -5.71 7.63 2.87
C GLY A 21 -6.68 6.94 3.83
N PHE A 22 -6.84 7.43 5.05
CA PHE A 22 -7.84 6.89 5.98
C PHE A 22 -9.28 7.09 5.50
N ALA A 23 -9.61 8.23 4.89
CA ALA A 23 -10.93 8.47 4.31
C ALA A 23 -11.22 7.49 3.16
N MET A 24 -10.25 7.25 2.28
CA MET A 24 -10.38 6.25 1.20
C MET A 24 -10.56 4.84 1.76
N ALA A 25 -9.81 4.45 2.78
CA ALA A 25 -9.97 3.15 3.44
C ALA A 25 -11.35 3.00 4.08
N ALA A 26 -11.82 4.01 4.79
CA ALA A 26 -13.17 4.04 5.38
C ALA A 26 -14.26 3.90 4.31
N PHE A 27 -14.10 4.54 3.17
CA PHE A 27 -15.00 4.39 2.02
C PHE A 27 -15.01 2.93 1.51
N CYS A 28 -13.86 2.28 1.37
CA CYS A 28 -13.79 0.89 0.95
C CYS A 28 -14.49 -0.06 1.94
N PHE A 29 -14.30 0.13 3.25
CA PHE A 29 -14.96 -0.65 4.27
C PHE A 29 -16.47 -0.41 4.30
N TRP A 30 -16.90 0.82 4.06
CA TRP A 30 -18.31 1.14 3.87
C TRP A 30 -18.88 0.41 2.65
N CYS A 31 -18.21 0.41 1.51
CA CYS A 31 -18.60 -0.35 0.32
C CYS A 31 -18.67 -1.85 0.62
N PHE A 32 -17.68 -2.40 1.33
CA PHE A 32 -17.67 -3.81 1.73
C PHE A 32 -18.85 -4.17 2.63
N ALA A 33 -19.21 -3.30 3.58
CA ALA A 33 -20.35 -3.53 4.46
C ALA A 33 -21.69 -3.60 3.70
N HIS A 34 -21.81 -2.88 2.58
CA HIS A 34 -23.03 -2.86 1.75
C HIS A 34 -22.98 -3.86 0.59
N ASN A 35 -21.79 -4.24 0.16
CA ASN A 35 -21.54 -5.21 -0.91
C ASN A 35 -20.29 -6.02 -0.55
N PRO A 36 -20.42 -7.18 0.12
CA PRO A 36 -19.32 -7.93 0.71
C PRO A 36 -18.47 -8.65 -0.34
N GLN A 37 -17.90 -7.89 -1.28
CA GLN A 37 -16.92 -8.37 -2.24
C GLN A 37 -15.53 -8.30 -1.64
N VAL A 38 -14.76 -9.39 -1.74
CA VAL A 38 -13.39 -9.49 -1.22
C VAL A 38 -12.50 -8.37 -1.75
N ALA A 39 -12.71 -7.93 -2.99
CA ALA A 39 -11.98 -6.82 -3.57
C ALA A 39 -12.09 -5.53 -2.74
N TRP A 40 -13.29 -5.18 -2.24
CA TRP A 40 -13.49 -4.00 -1.39
C TRP A 40 -12.73 -4.12 -0.06
N LEU A 41 -12.76 -5.32 0.54
CA LEU A 41 -12.02 -5.59 1.77
C LEU A 41 -10.52 -5.45 1.55
N LEU A 42 -9.98 -6.06 0.49
CA LEU A 42 -8.55 -6.02 0.17
C LEU A 42 -8.06 -4.60 -0.13
N VAL A 43 -8.76 -3.87 -0.99
CA VAL A 43 -8.41 -2.47 -1.29
C VAL A 43 -8.50 -1.61 -0.03
N GLY A 44 -9.51 -1.81 0.80
CA GLY A 44 -9.66 -1.12 2.09
C GLY A 44 -8.50 -1.40 3.04
N LEU A 45 -8.12 -2.67 3.22
CA LEU A 45 -7.00 -3.06 4.08
C LEU A 45 -5.65 -2.51 3.58
N VAL A 46 -5.41 -2.57 2.27
CA VAL A 46 -4.19 -2.00 1.67
C VAL A 46 -4.13 -0.49 1.85
N THR A 47 -5.23 0.19 1.55
CA THR A 47 -5.31 1.66 1.69
C THR A 47 -5.15 2.08 3.15
N PHE A 48 -5.74 1.33 4.08
CA PHE A 48 -5.54 1.54 5.52
C PHE A 48 -4.08 1.34 5.93
N GLY A 49 -3.44 0.24 5.48
CA GLY A 49 -2.03 -0.05 5.77
C GLY A 49 -1.09 1.03 5.24
N MET A 50 -1.38 1.57 4.06
CA MET A 50 -0.64 2.67 3.47
C MET A 50 -0.83 3.98 4.27
N ALA A 51 -2.06 4.34 4.65
CA ALA A 51 -2.32 5.49 5.50
C ALA A 51 -1.67 5.34 6.89
N PHE A 52 -1.62 4.11 7.38
CA PHE A 52 -0.91 3.75 8.59
C PHE A 52 0.62 3.95 8.44
N ASP A 53 1.20 3.64 7.28
CA ASP A 53 2.62 3.94 7.01
C ASP A 53 2.89 5.45 7.00
N PHE A 54 2.03 6.24 6.38
CA PHE A 54 2.13 7.70 6.38
C PHE A 54 2.04 8.28 7.80
N MET A 55 1.20 7.71 8.66
CA MET A 55 1.08 8.10 10.06
C MET A 55 2.40 7.94 10.83
N ASN A 56 3.27 7.00 10.44
CA ASN A 56 4.59 6.85 11.05
C ASN A 56 5.40 8.15 11.01
N HIS A 57 5.38 8.83 9.86
CA HIS A 57 6.05 10.13 9.70
C HIS A 57 5.39 11.24 10.52
N VAL A 58 4.05 11.27 10.54
CA VAL A 58 3.30 12.25 11.37
C VAL A 58 3.65 12.09 12.84
N LEU A 59 3.64 10.86 13.35
CA LEU A 59 3.98 10.58 14.73
C LEU A 59 5.43 10.96 15.04
N GLY A 60 6.38 10.64 14.17
CA GLY A 60 7.78 10.99 14.32
C GLY A 60 8.06 12.48 14.31
N THR A 61 7.21 13.26 13.63
CA THR A 61 7.27 14.73 13.61
C THR A 61 6.64 15.33 14.85
N ARG A 62 5.48 14.80 15.28
CA ARG A 62 4.67 15.37 16.38
C ARG A 62 5.07 14.89 17.76
N LEU A 63 5.61 13.67 17.86
CA LEU A 63 5.92 12.99 19.13
C LEU A 63 7.34 12.39 19.13
N PRO A 64 8.38 13.15 18.75
CA PRO A 64 9.74 12.61 18.56
C PRO A 64 10.34 12.00 19.84
N GLU A 65 9.87 12.42 21.02
CA GLU A 65 10.33 11.93 22.33
C GLU A 65 9.70 10.60 22.75
N ARG A 66 8.65 10.13 22.07
CA ARG A 66 7.91 8.91 22.40
C ARG A 66 8.56 7.66 21.78
N VAL A 67 9.81 7.41 22.15
CA VAL A 67 10.68 6.33 21.61
C VAL A 67 9.98 4.97 21.54
N ALA A 68 9.42 4.50 22.66
CA ALA A 68 8.78 3.18 22.74
C ALA A 68 7.52 3.09 21.84
N LEU A 69 6.75 4.18 21.74
CA LEU A 69 5.60 4.27 20.85
C LEU A 69 6.03 4.18 19.38
N LEU A 70 7.02 4.97 18.99
CA LEU A 70 7.50 5.04 17.60
C LEU A 70 8.13 3.71 17.16
N GLU A 71 8.92 3.08 18.03
CA GLU A 71 9.51 1.78 17.73
C GLU A 71 8.43 0.67 17.62
N GLY A 72 7.48 0.63 18.54
CA GLY A 72 6.37 -0.31 18.51
C GLY A 72 5.50 -0.10 17.25
N TYR A 73 5.23 1.16 16.91
CA TYR A 73 4.50 1.52 15.71
C TYR A 73 5.22 1.06 14.44
N ALA A 74 6.53 1.31 14.33
CA ALA A 74 7.32 0.89 13.19
C ALA A 74 7.31 -0.63 12.99
N ARG A 75 7.36 -1.42 14.09
CA ARG A 75 7.27 -2.90 14.01
C ARG A 75 5.97 -3.36 13.37
N VAL A 76 4.84 -2.84 13.85
CA VAL A 76 3.51 -3.17 13.33
C VAL A 76 3.38 -2.69 11.87
N ASN A 77 3.88 -1.49 11.59
CA ASN A 77 3.84 -0.91 10.25
C ASN A 77 4.60 -1.75 9.22
N PHE A 78 5.83 -2.15 9.52
CA PHE A 78 6.61 -3.02 8.63
C PHE A 78 5.95 -4.40 8.43
N ALA A 79 5.32 -4.96 9.46
CA ALA A 79 4.53 -6.18 9.34
C ALA A 79 3.33 -5.97 8.39
N ALA A 80 2.59 -4.86 8.56
CA ALA A 80 1.45 -4.51 7.74
C ALA A 80 1.82 -4.25 6.27
N LEU A 81 2.95 -3.59 6.01
CA LEU A 81 3.45 -3.33 4.65
C LEU A 81 3.80 -4.61 3.89
N CYS A 82 4.35 -5.62 4.57
CA CYS A 82 4.62 -6.92 3.94
C CYS A 82 3.34 -7.61 3.48
N PHE A 83 2.23 -7.30 4.13
CA PHE A 83 0.90 -7.72 3.76
C PHE A 83 0.35 -6.87 2.60
N GLY A 84 0.44 -5.54 2.71
CA GLY A 84 -0.18 -4.60 1.79
C GLY A 84 0.40 -4.63 0.38
N ILE A 85 1.72 -4.79 0.24
CA ILE A 85 2.40 -4.74 -1.07
C ILE A 85 1.85 -5.77 -2.06
N PRO A 86 1.74 -7.08 -1.75
CA PRO A 86 1.14 -8.06 -2.65
C PRO A 86 -0.31 -7.76 -2.97
N PHE A 87 -1.09 -7.33 -1.99
CA PHE A 87 -2.53 -7.12 -2.17
C PHE A 87 -2.87 -5.90 -2.99
N THR A 88 -1.99 -4.89 -3.08
CA THR A 88 -2.14 -3.81 -4.06
C THR A 88 -2.17 -4.38 -5.49
N ALA A 89 -1.23 -5.27 -5.80
CA ALA A 89 -1.17 -5.91 -7.13
C ALA A 89 -2.40 -6.82 -7.37
N TYR A 90 -2.80 -7.60 -6.37
CA TYR A 90 -3.99 -8.44 -6.43
C TYR A 90 -5.28 -7.65 -6.64
N ALA A 91 -5.39 -6.43 -6.10
CA ALA A 91 -6.57 -5.60 -6.31
C ALA A 91 -6.87 -5.37 -7.80
N GLY A 92 -5.82 -5.13 -8.61
CA GLY A 92 -5.95 -5.02 -10.07
C GLY A 92 -6.46 -6.31 -10.71
N SER A 93 -5.94 -7.45 -10.29
CA SER A 93 -6.39 -8.77 -10.80
C SER A 93 -7.83 -9.07 -10.41
N PHE A 94 -8.28 -8.74 -9.20
CA PHE A 94 -9.69 -8.88 -8.78
C PHE A 94 -10.64 -8.07 -9.65
N VAL A 95 -10.28 -6.81 -9.93
CA VAL A 95 -11.09 -5.94 -10.79
C VAL A 95 -11.18 -6.54 -12.20
N LEU A 96 -10.05 -6.91 -12.79
CA LEU A 96 -10.00 -7.38 -14.16
C LEU A 96 -10.65 -8.75 -14.32
N ALA A 97 -10.43 -9.70 -13.41
CA ALA A 97 -11.10 -11.00 -13.41
C ALA A 97 -12.62 -10.84 -13.41
N ARG A 98 -13.13 -9.94 -12.56
CA ARG A 98 -14.57 -9.65 -12.48
C ARG A 98 -15.11 -8.97 -13.73
N ALA A 99 -14.36 -8.02 -14.27
CA ALA A 99 -14.82 -7.19 -15.41
C ALA A 99 -14.78 -7.92 -16.74
N THR A 100 -13.82 -8.83 -16.94
CA THR A 100 -13.53 -9.44 -18.25
C THR A 100 -13.50 -10.96 -18.24
N GLY A 101 -13.37 -11.60 -17.06
CA GLY A 101 -13.11 -13.03 -16.96
C GLY A 101 -11.71 -13.43 -17.46
N ALA A 102 -10.78 -12.49 -17.53
CA ALA A 102 -9.44 -12.71 -18.05
C ALA A 102 -8.72 -13.86 -17.33
N PRO A 103 -8.10 -14.81 -18.06
CA PRO A 103 -7.71 -16.11 -17.49
C PRO A 103 -6.60 -15.99 -16.45
N LEU A 104 -5.58 -15.15 -16.66
CA LEU A 104 -4.47 -14.99 -15.72
C LEU A 104 -4.94 -14.28 -14.45
N SER A 105 -5.77 -13.23 -14.59
CA SER A 105 -6.36 -12.53 -13.44
C SER A 105 -7.27 -13.45 -12.63
N THR A 106 -8.06 -14.31 -13.28
CA THR A 106 -8.90 -15.31 -12.61
C THR A 106 -8.04 -16.33 -11.85
N LEU A 107 -7.01 -16.86 -12.48
CA LEU A 107 -6.07 -17.78 -11.84
C LEU A 107 -5.42 -17.17 -10.58
N LEU A 108 -4.99 -15.91 -10.67
CA LEU A 108 -4.41 -15.19 -9.53
C LEU A 108 -5.43 -15.02 -8.41
N VAL A 109 -6.66 -14.65 -8.75
CA VAL A 109 -7.76 -14.47 -7.79
C VAL A 109 -8.08 -15.79 -7.09
N ASP A 110 -8.10 -16.92 -7.77
CA ASP A 110 -8.40 -18.22 -7.15
C ASP A 110 -7.35 -18.63 -6.10
N HIS A 111 -6.13 -18.10 -6.21
CA HIS A 111 -5.01 -18.41 -5.30
C HIS A 111 -4.73 -17.32 -4.25
N TRP A 112 -5.54 -16.26 -4.16
CA TRP A 112 -5.32 -15.18 -3.21
C TRP A 112 -5.21 -15.60 -1.73
N PRO A 113 -5.91 -16.65 -1.23
CA PRO A 113 -5.74 -17.07 0.16
C PRO A 113 -4.32 -17.57 0.46
N VAL A 114 -3.66 -18.22 -0.52
CA VAL A 114 -2.27 -18.67 -0.35
C VAL A 114 -1.33 -17.47 -0.22
N ALA A 115 -1.54 -16.44 -1.06
CA ALA A 115 -0.79 -15.18 -0.96
C ALA A 115 -1.04 -14.48 0.39
N LEU A 116 -2.28 -14.51 0.89
CA LEU A 116 -2.68 -13.96 2.18
C LEU A 116 -1.91 -14.63 3.32
N TYR A 117 -1.97 -15.96 3.42
CA TYR A 117 -1.27 -16.69 4.48
C TYR A 117 0.24 -16.53 4.40
N GLY A 118 0.82 -16.60 3.19
CA GLY A 118 2.25 -16.41 2.97
C GLY A 118 2.73 -15.01 3.38
N SER A 119 2.01 -13.97 2.96
CA SER A 119 2.34 -12.59 3.32
C SER A 119 2.14 -12.32 4.80
N GLY A 120 1.09 -12.89 5.40
CA GLY A 120 0.84 -12.78 6.84
C GLY A 120 1.93 -13.44 7.68
N ALA A 121 2.30 -14.66 7.36
CA ALA A 121 3.39 -15.37 8.02
C ALA A 121 4.72 -14.60 7.89
N PHE A 122 5.00 -14.08 6.69
CA PHE A 122 6.18 -13.25 6.45
C PHE A 122 6.13 -11.94 7.26
N GLY A 123 4.98 -11.27 7.31
CA GLY A 123 4.78 -10.05 8.08
C GLY A 123 5.08 -10.23 9.57
N VAL A 124 4.65 -11.34 10.17
CA VAL A 124 4.92 -11.66 11.58
C VAL A 124 6.42 -11.69 11.90
N LEU A 125 7.26 -12.12 10.96
CA LEU A 125 8.72 -12.16 11.16
C LEU A 125 9.30 -10.76 11.42
N PHE A 126 8.68 -9.70 10.89
CA PHE A 126 9.13 -8.31 11.12
C PHE A 126 8.90 -7.82 12.54
N LEU A 127 7.99 -8.43 13.30
CA LEU A 127 7.79 -8.09 14.72
C LEU A 127 9.04 -8.40 15.54
N PHE A 128 9.89 -9.32 15.08
CA PHE A 128 11.15 -9.71 15.70
C PHE A 128 12.38 -9.01 15.10
N ALA A 129 12.19 -8.19 14.06
CA ALA A 129 13.27 -7.42 13.44
C ALA A 129 13.84 -6.38 14.41
N ARG A 130 15.10 -6.02 14.20
CA ARG A 130 15.73 -4.92 14.94
C ARG A 130 15.55 -3.62 14.18
N PHE A 131 15.21 -2.58 14.94
CA PHE A 131 15.02 -1.24 14.45
C PHE A 131 16.09 -0.32 15.02
N ARG A 132 16.41 0.74 14.29
CA ARG A 132 17.24 1.84 14.76
C ARG A 132 16.57 3.17 14.47
N GLN A 133 16.79 4.11 15.34
CA GLN A 133 16.34 5.48 15.13
C GLN A 133 17.07 6.12 13.94
N ALA A 134 16.34 6.85 13.10
CA ALA A 134 16.86 7.65 12.02
C ALA A 134 16.08 8.97 11.92
N ASN A 135 16.72 10.01 11.42
CA ASN A 135 16.02 11.23 11.04
C ASN A 135 15.74 11.18 9.54
N VAL A 136 14.46 11.16 9.19
CA VAL A 136 14.00 11.09 7.79
C VAL A 136 13.20 12.34 7.50
N ASN A 137 13.74 13.24 6.70
CA ASN A 137 13.12 14.50 6.31
C ASN A 137 12.61 15.35 7.51
N GLY A 138 13.34 15.33 8.63
CA GLY A 138 12.99 16.09 9.82
C GLY A 138 12.12 15.35 10.84
N ALA A 139 11.59 14.16 10.52
CA ALA A 139 10.88 13.30 11.44
C ALA A 139 11.81 12.25 12.07
N VAL A 140 11.52 11.89 13.32
CA VAL A 140 12.16 10.76 14.00
C VAL A 140 11.44 9.49 13.62
N GLU A 141 12.09 8.62 12.85
CA GLU A 141 11.52 7.34 12.43
C GLU A 141 12.39 6.17 12.90
N TYR A 142 11.76 5.01 13.01
CA TYR A 142 12.44 3.75 13.29
C TYR A 142 12.51 2.93 12.00
N VAL A 143 13.74 2.75 11.51
CA VAL A 143 14.03 2.00 10.28
C VAL A 143 14.70 0.66 10.61
N LEU A 144 14.61 -0.30 9.69
CA LEU A 144 15.24 -1.61 9.87
C LEU A 144 16.76 -1.49 10.05
N ASP A 145 17.30 -2.07 11.12
CA ASP A 145 18.74 -2.13 11.35
C ASP A 145 19.38 -3.30 10.60
N THR A 146 19.73 -3.04 9.33
CA THR A 146 20.33 -4.05 8.43
C THR A 146 21.76 -4.49 8.80
N ARG A 147 22.35 -3.96 9.88
CA ARG A 147 23.62 -4.45 10.43
C ARG A 147 23.47 -5.83 11.05
N HIS A 148 22.27 -6.19 11.50
CA HIS A 148 21.96 -7.52 12.01
C HIS A 148 21.57 -8.47 10.88
N ALA A 149 22.19 -9.66 10.84
CA ALA A 149 22.00 -10.63 9.78
C ALA A 149 20.53 -11.00 9.55
N TYR A 150 19.78 -11.29 10.62
CA TYR A 150 18.35 -11.59 10.56
C TYR A 150 17.55 -10.44 9.90
N THR A 151 17.72 -9.22 10.37
CA THR A 151 17.00 -8.05 9.82
C THR A 151 17.41 -7.76 8.37
N LYS A 152 18.69 -7.97 8.02
CA LYS A 152 19.19 -7.85 6.64
C LYS A 152 18.52 -8.87 5.73
N THR A 153 18.38 -10.13 6.17
CA THR A 153 17.67 -11.17 5.41
C THR A 153 16.21 -10.78 5.17
N LEU A 154 15.50 -10.34 6.19
CA LEU A 154 14.11 -9.87 6.04
C LEU A 154 14.00 -8.70 5.07
N PHE A 155 14.94 -7.76 5.11
CA PHE A 155 14.98 -6.62 4.19
C PHE A 155 15.16 -7.07 2.73
N ILE A 156 16.02 -8.05 2.47
CA ILE A 156 16.22 -8.63 1.12
C ILE A 156 14.95 -9.36 0.66
N LEU A 157 14.37 -10.20 1.52
CA LEU A 157 13.14 -10.93 1.20
C LEU A 157 11.97 -9.99 0.91
N ARG A 158 11.84 -8.87 1.65
CA ARG A 158 10.84 -7.83 1.36
C ARG A 158 11.03 -7.24 -0.03
N ARG A 159 12.26 -7.02 -0.49
CA ARG A 159 12.52 -6.53 -1.85
C ARG A 159 12.17 -7.55 -2.92
N ILE A 160 12.39 -8.83 -2.65
CA ILE A 160 11.96 -9.92 -3.54
C ILE A 160 10.42 -9.94 -3.62
N LEU A 161 9.74 -9.80 -2.48
CA LEU A 161 8.29 -9.73 -2.42
C LEU A 161 7.74 -8.54 -3.23
N LEU A 162 8.38 -7.37 -3.11
CA LEU A 162 8.02 -6.19 -3.90
C LEU A 162 8.20 -6.44 -5.41
N ALA A 163 9.30 -7.07 -5.81
CA ALA A 163 9.55 -7.41 -7.21
C ALA A 163 8.52 -8.42 -7.75
N ALA A 164 8.16 -9.43 -6.95
CA ALA A 164 7.09 -10.37 -7.30
C ALA A 164 5.73 -9.69 -7.44
N SER A 165 5.41 -8.76 -6.53
CA SER A 165 4.17 -7.97 -6.59
C SER A 165 4.10 -7.08 -7.81
N LEU A 166 5.25 -6.50 -8.21
CA LEU A 166 5.34 -5.76 -9.47
C LEU A 166 5.10 -6.67 -10.68
N GLY A 167 5.62 -7.90 -10.65
CA GLY A 167 5.34 -8.91 -11.68
C GLY A 167 3.85 -9.22 -11.81
N ILE A 168 3.14 -9.37 -10.69
CA ILE A 168 1.68 -9.56 -10.66
C ILE A 168 0.98 -8.32 -11.24
N ALA A 169 1.38 -7.11 -10.82
CA ALA A 169 0.78 -5.88 -11.34
C ALA A 169 1.00 -5.72 -12.86
N LEU A 170 2.17 -6.12 -13.38
CA LEU A 170 2.47 -6.08 -14.81
C LEU A 170 1.65 -7.09 -15.62
N SER A 171 1.14 -8.15 -15.02
CA SER A 171 0.25 -9.10 -15.71
C SER A 171 -1.14 -8.50 -16.00
N VAL A 172 -1.58 -7.52 -15.21
CA VAL A 172 -2.91 -6.89 -15.35
C VAL A 172 -3.11 -6.24 -16.70
N PRO A 173 -2.24 -5.34 -17.21
CA PRO A 173 -2.40 -4.79 -18.56
C PRO A 173 -2.22 -5.83 -19.67
N VAL A 174 -1.39 -6.85 -19.49
CA VAL A 174 -1.23 -7.93 -20.47
C VAL A 174 -2.55 -8.69 -20.63
N ASP A 175 -3.19 -9.01 -19.54
CA ASP A 175 -4.47 -9.74 -19.49
C ASP A 175 -5.67 -8.87 -19.93
N ALA A 176 -5.49 -7.53 -19.94
CA ALA A 176 -6.48 -6.57 -20.41
C ALA A 176 -6.38 -6.26 -21.91
N ILE A 177 -5.38 -6.77 -22.64
CA ILE A 177 -5.20 -6.52 -24.07
C ILE A 177 -6.48 -6.91 -24.85
N GLY A 178 -6.95 -6.02 -25.70
CA GLY A 178 -8.17 -6.23 -26.50
C GLY A 178 -9.47 -6.01 -25.74
N THR A 179 -9.43 -5.62 -24.48
CA THR A 179 -10.61 -5.29 -23.68
C THR A 179 -10.76 -3.77 -23.50
N GLY A 180 -11.96 -3.30 -23.16
CA GLY A 180 -12.19 -1.89 -22.80
C GLY A 180 -11.49 -1.45 -21.49
N TRP A 181 -10.87 -2.39 -20.76
CA TRP A 181 -10.16 -2.15 -19.51
C TRP A 181 -8.66 -1.90 -19.66
N PHE A 182 -8.12 -1.96 -20.88
CA PHE A 182 -6.69 -1.84 -21.12
C PHE A 182 -6.11 -0.51 -20.61
N THR A 183 -6.79 0.61 -20.87
CA THR A 183 -6.34 1.94 -20.39
C THR A 183 -6.34 2.03 -18.86
N TRP A 184 -7.37 1.48 -18.21
CA TRP A 184 -7.42 1.41 -16.75
C TRP A 184 -6.27 0.57 -16.19
N ALA A 185 -6.03 -0.59 -16.77
CA ALA A 185 -4.97 -1.51 -16.36
C ALA A 185 -3.58 -0.89 -16.53
N LEU A 186 -3.33 -0.16 -17.62
CA LEU A 186 -2.09 0.60 -17.82
C LEU A 186 -1.93 1.71 -16.79
N ALA A 187 -2.98 2.47 -16.50
CA ALA A 187 -2.93 3.54 -15.50
C ALA A 187 -2.64 2.98 -14.10
N PHE A 188 -3.35 1.92 -13.69
CA PHE A 188 -3.13 1.24 -12.42
C PHE A 188 -1.69 0.75 -12.27
N THR A 189 -1.22 -0.03 -13.23
CA THR A 189 0.12 -0.64 -13.20
C THR A 189 1.22 0.40 -13.35
N GLY A 190 1.05 1.40 -14.23
CA GLY A 190 2.04 2.43 -14.46
C GLY A 190 2.27 3.30 -13.23
N ILE A 191 1.21 3.69 -12.51
CA ILE A 191 1.33 4.49 -11.29
C ILE A 191 1.88 3.64 -10.15
N PHE A 192 1.45 2.38 -10.01
CA PHE A 192 2.03 1.45 -9.04
C PHE A 192 3.53 1.26 -9.29
N ALA A 193 3.94 1.02 -10.53
CA ALA A 193 5.35 0.88 -10.88
C ALA A 193 6.16 2.17 -10.64
N ALA A 194 5.56 3.34 -10.86
CA ALA A 194 6.21 4.63 -10.60
C ALA A 194 6.41 4.91 -9.10
N SER A 195 5.57 4.35 -8.22
CA SER A 195 5.74 4.51 -6.76
C SER A 195 7.03 3.86 -6.25
N VAL A 196 7.45 2.75 -6.87
CA VAL A 196 8.64 1.98 -6.44
C VAL A 196 9.94 2.80 -6.48
N PRO A 197 10.35 3.43 -7.60
CA PRO A 197 11.54 4.27 -7.62
C PRO A 197 11.42 5.51 -6.73
N LEU A 198 10.24 6.10 -6.61
CA LEU A 198 10.01 7.25 -5.72
C LEU A 198 10.26 6.88 -4.26
N HIS A 199 9.80 5.70 -3.84
CA HIS A 199 10.07 5.18 -2.50
C HIS A 199 11.57 4.87 -2.28
N ILE A 200 12.25 4.28 -3.26
CA ILE A 200 13.69 3.98 -3.19
C ILE A 200 14.52 5.25 -3.12
N LEU A 201 14.13 6.29 -3.84
CA LEU A 201 14.81 7.59 -3.89
C LEU A 201 14.44 8.50 -2.70
N HIS A 202 13.70 7.99 -1.72
CA HIS A 202 13.21 8.75 -0.56
C HIS A 202 12.47 10.04 -0.92
N ARG A 203 11.77 10.06 -2.06
CA ARG A 203 10.90 11.15 -2.50
C ARG A 203 9.53 11.02 -1.84
N GLN A 204 9.47 11.35 -0.54
CA GLN A 204 8.35 11.02 0.33
C GLN A 204 6.99 11.51 -0.19
N ILE A 205 6.78 12.82 -0.37
CA ILE A 205 5.48 13.34 -0.84
C ILE A 205 5.09 12.79 -2.22
N PRO A 206 5.97 12.80 -3.25
CA PRO A 206 5.65 12.18 -4.53
C PRO A 206 5.32 10.67 -4.43
N SER A 207 6.02 9.92 -3.56
CA SER A 207 5.70 8.50 -3.31
C SER A 207 4.30 8.34 -2.72
N MET A 208 3.97 9.10 -1.67
CA MET A 208 2.66 9.07 -1.03
C MET A 208 1.52 9.43 -2.00
N ILE A 209 1.73 10.45 -2.84
CA ILE A 209 0.75 10.83 -3.88
C ILE A 209 0.58 9.69 -4.90
N SER A 210 1.67 9.08 -5.38
CA SER A 210 1.62 7.97 -6.32
C SER A 210 0.88 6.75 -5.72
N GLU A 211 1.13 6.45 -4.47
CA GLU A 211 0.46 5.36 -3.75
C GLU A 211 -1.05 5.64 -3.59
N LEU A 212 -1.43 6.86 -3.18
CA LEU A 212 -2.85 7.27 -3.10
C LEU A 212 -3.54 7.20 -4.47
N LEU A 213 -2.87 7.64 -5.53
CA LEU A 213 -3.42 7.54 -6.89
C LEU A 213 -3.61 6.09 -7.32
N THR A 214 -2.68 5.19 -6.99
CA THR A 214 -2.85 3.76 -7.24
C THR A 214 -4.11 3.22 -6.57
N GLN A 215 -4.32 3.58 -5.29
CA GLN A 215 -5.51 3.18 -4.55
C GLN A 215 -6.79 3.81 -5.13
N ALA A 216 -6.75 5.07 -5.52
CA ALA A 216 -7.89 5.73 -6.14
C ALA A 216 -8.32 5.02 -7.45
N ILE A 217 -7.35 4.61 -8.28
CA ILE A 217 -7.62 3.84 -9.49
C ILE A 217 -8.18 2.45 -9.15
N ALA A 218 -7.65 1.77 -8.14
CA ALA A 218 -8.17 0.49 -7.68
C ALA A 218 -9.62 0.62 -7.17
N ILE A 219 -9.91 1.64 -6.37
CA ILE A 219 -11.26 1.98 -5.87
C ILE A 219 -12.22 2.25 -7.04
N HIS A 220 -11.80 3.05 -8.02
CA HIS A 220 -12.58 3.33 -9.22
C HIS A 220 -12.87 2.04 -10.00
N GLY A 221 -11.87 1.18 -10.18
CA GLY A 221 -12.06 -0.12 -10.82
C GLY A 221 -13.05 -1.02 -10.06
N CYS A 222 -12.92 -1.10 -8.73
CA CYS A 222 -13.87 -1.82 -7.89
C CYS A 222 -15.28 -1.26 -8.01
N TRP A 223 -15.42 0.08 -8.04
CA TRP A 223 -16.71 0.73 -8.19
C TRP A 223 -17.42 0.33 -9.49
N ILE A 224 -16.70 0.33 -10.61
CA ILE A 224 -17.27 -0.05 -11.91
C ILE A 224 -17.54 -1.56 -11.96
N ALA A 225 -16.60 -2.41 -11.50
CA ALA A 225 -16.70 -3.86 -11.64
C ALA A 225 -17.72 -4.50 -10.66
N PHE A 226 -17.85 -3.98 -9.46
CA PHE A 226 -18.66 -4.57 -8.39
C PHE A 226 -19.83 -3.69 -7.95
N GLY A 227 -19.77 -2.38 -8.16
CA GLY A 227 -20.72 -1.40 -7.62
C GLY A 227 -20.58 -1.18 -6.11
N ALA A 228 -21.32 -0.21 -5.58
CA ALA A 228 -21.36 0.09 -4.14
C ALA A 228 -22.39 -0.74 -3.35
N GLY A 229 -23.13 -1.63 -4.03
CA GLY A 229 -24.27 -2.36 -3.46
C GLY A 229 -25.62 -1.79 -3.88
N ALA A 230 -26.70 -2.47 -3.49
CA ALA A 230 -28.08 -2.15 -3.91
C ALA A 230 -28.61 -0.78 -3.43
N ALA A 231 -27.84 -0.04 -2.63
CA ALA A 231 -28.26 1.26 -2.09
C ALA A 231 -28.33 2.39 -3.13
N TRP A 232 -27.90 2.15 -4.37
CA TRP A 232 -27.88 3.15 -5.46
C TRP A 232 -28.56 2.66 -6.74
N ARG A 233 -29.44 1.65 -6.64
CA ARG A 233 -30.34 1.28 -7.74
C ARG A 233 -31.73 1.84 -7.53
#